data_63261a3dc1704fb27c740b77385a143e
#
_entry.id   63261a3dc1704fb27c740b77385a143e
#
_cell.length_a   1.000
_cell.length_b   1.000
_cell.length_c   1.000
_cell.angle_alpha   90.00
_cell.angle_beta   90.00
_cell.angle_gamma   90.00
#
_symmetry.space_group_name_H-M   'P 1'
#
loop_
_entity.id
_entity.type
_entity.pdbx_description
1 polymer ?
#
loop_
_entity_poly.entity_id
_entity_poly.type
_entity_poly.pdbx_seq_one_letter_code
_entity_poly.pdbx_strand_id
1 'polypeptide(L)'
;MEYKQLGHTGVVVSEIGLGVWKYKGGVEPLRRGIELGANLIDTAEMYRTEDVVGQAIKDIRDRVLIASKVSGSHLQYDAVLRAAEASLRALDIACIDLYQIHWPSRSVPIQDTMRAMEELVDRSQIKYIGVSNFSTKQLREAQAVMRHYPIVSNQVLYNLKAREIEQDLLPYCQQHNVTVLAYTPLDDGRLATQPRLRRTRGTRSLEQIAEETHKTLAQVALNWCTSRPNVIAIPKSNSLARTEENCGASGWRLPPAQIELLDEAFS
;
A
#
# COMPACT_ATOMS: atom_id res chain seq x y z
N MET A 1 4.37 -16.74 0.46
CA MET A 1 4.38 -15.27 0.26
C MET A 1 5.44 -14.93 -0.76
N GLU A 2 5.08 -14.25 -1.83
CA GLU A 2 6.01 -13.70 -2.81
C GLU A 2 6.43 -12.28 -2.42
N TYR A 3 7.58 -11.84 -2.91
CA TYR A 3 8.15 -10.55 -2.54
C TYR A 3 8.51 -9.72 -3.78
N LYS A 4 8.45 -8.39 -3.64
CA LYS A 4 8.81 -7.43 -4.69
C LYS A 4 9.78 -6.39 -4.15
N GLN A 5 10.57 -5.79 -5.02
CA GLN A 5 11.43 -4.69 -4.61
C GLN A 5 10.61 -3.42 -4.31
N LEU A 6 11.00 -2.68 -3.29
CA LEU A 6 10.47 -1.35 -3.01
C LEU A 6 11.30 -0.31 -3.78
N GLY A 7 10.79 0.11 -4.93
CA GLY A 7 11.50 1.08 -5.78
C GLY A 7 12.92 0.64 -6.11
N HIS A 8 13.86 1.57 -5.98
CA HIS A 8 15.31 1.34 -6.19
C HIS A 8 16.09 0.98 -4.91
N THR A 9 15.41 0.70 -3.81
CA THR A 9 16.05 0.59 -2.50
C THR A 9 16.84 -0.69 -2.28
N GLY A 10 16.63 -1.71 -3.10
CA GLY A 10 17.14 -3.07 -2.87
C GLY A 10 16.40 -3.83 -1.77
N VAL A 11 15.48 -3.17 -1.04
CA VAL A 11 14.64 -3.80 -0.02
C VAL A 11 13.49 -4.57 -0.67
N VAL A 12 13.25 -5.78 -0.20
CA VAL A 12 12.15 -6.61 -0.65
C VAL A 12 10.99 -6.58 0.34
N VAL A 13 9.79 -6.38 -0.17
CA VAL A 13 8.55 -6.34 0.59
C VAL A 13 7.55 -7.35 0.05
N SER A 14 6.72 -7.90 0.93
CA SER A 14 5.66 -8.82 0.54
C SER A 14 4.69 -8.17 -0.44
N GLU A 15 4.29 -8.90 -1.48
CA GLU A 15 3.33 -8.38 -2.46
C GLU A 15 1.91 -8.15 -1.89
N ILE A 16 1.63 -8.77 -0.72
CA ILE A 16 0.46 -8.50 0.11
C ILE A 16 0.96 -7.89 1.41
N GLY A 17 0.64 -6.61 1.62
CA GLY A 17 0.89 -5.90 2.88
C GLY A 17 -0.35 -5.87 3.76
N LEU A 18 -0.19 -5.32 4.96
CA LEU A 18 -1.24 -5.22 5.99
C LEU A 18 -1.67 -3.75 6.13
N GLY A 19 -2.80 -3.38 5.51
CA GLY A 19 -3.37 -2.03 5.66
C GLY A 19 -4.16 -1.90 6.97
N VAL A 20 -4.08 -0.73 7.62
CA VAL A 20 -4.79 -0.50 8.89
C VAL A 20 -5.76 0.71 8.87
N TRP A 21 -6.21 1.14 7.70
CA TRP A 21 -7.29 2.13 7.61
C TRP A 21 -8.59 1.62 8.23
N LYS A 22 -9.18 2.38 9.18
CA LYS A 22 -10.37 1.97 9.95
C LYS A 22 -10.20 0.61 10.66
N TYR A 23 -8.99 0.30 11.08
CA TYR A 23 -8.66 -0.97 11.72
C TYR A 23 -9.16 -1.04 13.16
N LYS A 24 -9.69 -2.21 13.54
CA LYS A 24 -10.21 -2.51 14.89
C LYS A 24 -9.86 -3.94 15.33
N GLY A 25 -8.91 -4.58 14.65
CA GLY A 25 -8.59 -6.00 14.88
C GLY A 25 -7.66 -6.28 16.05
N GLY A 26 -7.06 -5.23 16.66
CA GLY A 26 -6.06 -5.43 17.73
C GLY A 26 -4.72 -5.96 17.16
N VAL A 27 -3.93 -6.57 18.01
CA VAL A 27 -2.57 -7.03 17.68
C VAL A 27 -2.56 -8.33 16.86
N GLU A 28 -3.45 -9.26 17.19
CA GLU A 28 -3.40 -10.65 16.68
C GLU A 28 -3.50 -10.79 15.16
N PRO A 29 -4.43 -10.14 14.43
CA PRO A 29 -4.47 -10.27 12.97
C PRO A 29 -3.21 -9.71 12.29
N LEU A 30 -2.58 -8.67 12.85
CA LEU A 30 -1.31 -8.13 12.32
C LEU A 30 -0.18 -9.14 12.53
N ARG A 31 -0.03 -9.68 13.74
CA ARG A 31 0.98 -10.71 14.04
C ARG A 31 0.77 -11.95 13.17
N ARG A 32 -0.46 -12.37 12.98
CA ARG A 32 -0.77 -13.50 12.10
C ARG A 32 -0.35 -13.24 10.65
N GLY A 33 -0.60 -12.05 10.12
CA GLY A 33 -0.13 -11.67 8.79
C GLY A 33 1.40 -11.72 8.67
N ILE A 34 2.12 -11.24 9.69
CA ILE A 34 3.58 -11.26 9.73
C ILE A 34 4.10 -12.72 9.78
N GLU A 35 3.47 -13.60 10.55
CA GLU A 35 3.79 -15.05 10.60
C GLU A 35 3.63 -15.71 9.23
N LEU A 36 2.64 -15.27 8.44
CA LEU A 36 2.39 -15.74 7.08
C LEU A 36 3.32 -15.12 6.02
N GLY A 37 4.25 -14.26 6.46
CA GLY A 37 5.28 -13.65 5.62
C GLY A 37 4.96 -12.25 5.12
N ALA A 38 3.84 -11.62 5.52
CA ALA A 38 3.59 -10.22 5.22
C ALA A 38 4.53 -9.33 6.04
N ASN A 39 5.48 -8.69 5.38
CA ASN A 39 6.47 -7.85 6.05
C ASN A 39 6.27 -6.36 5.85
N LEU A 40 5.17 -5.92 5.22
CA LEU A 40 4.79 -4.51 5.07
C LEU A 40 3.52 -4.22 5.88
N ILE A 41 3.58 -3.26 6.81
CA ILE A 41 2.40 -2.72 7.50
C ILE A 41 2.24 -1.26 7.11
N ASP A 42 1.06 -0.91 6.58
CA ASP A 42 0.72 0.44 6.15
C ASP A 42 -0.27 1.10 7.12
N THR A 43 0.17 2.16 7.77
CA THR A 43 -0.61 3.02 8.68
C THR A 43 -0.55 4.49 8.26
N ALA A 44 -1.04 5.41 9.07
CA ALA A 44 -0.94 6.85 8.92
C ALA A 44 -1.29 7.57 10.23
N GLU A 45 -0.76 8.78 10.44
CA GLU A 45 -1.09 9.59 11.62
C GLU A 45 -2.60 9.79 11.79
N MET A 46 -3.32 10.05 10.69
CA MET A 46 -4.77 10.29 10.73
C MET A 46 -5.61 9.04 11.00
N TYR A 47 -5.02 7.83 10.90
CA TYR A 47 -5.76 6.58 11.16
C TYR A 47 -5.93 6.31 12.64
N ARG A 48 -5.05 6.88 13.49
CA ARG A 48 -4.99 6.63 14.93
C ARG A 48 -4.85 5.14 15.26
N THR A 49 -4.00 4.48 14.51
CA THR A 49 -3.71 3.04 14.63
C THR A 49 -2.23 2.76 14.77
N GLU A 50 -1.39 3.81 14.85
CA GLU A 50 0.06 3.67 14.98
C GLU A 50 0.44 2.99 16.29
N ASP A 51 -0.29 3.24 17.38
CA ASP A 51 -0.09 2.60 18.69
C ASP A 51 -0.33 1.08 18.66
N VAL A 52 -1.40 0.63 18.00
CA VAL A 52 -1.67 -0.81 17.86
C VAL A 52 -0.67 -1.48 16.92
N VAL A 53 -0.18 -0.77 15.90
CA VAL A 53 0.92 -1.26 15.05
C VAL A 53 2.20 -1.39 15.88
N GLY A 54 2.57 -0.38 16.66
CA GLY A 54 3.72 -0.42 17.57
C GLY A 54 3.68 -1.61 18.52
N GLN A 55 2.51 -1.87 19.14
CA GLN A 55 2.31 -3.05 19.99
C GLN A 55 2.48 -4.38 19.24
N ALA A 56 2.00 -4.44 17.98
CA ALA A 56 2.09 -5.65 17.17
C ALA A 56 3.54 -6.00 16.80
N ILE A 57 4.42 -5.02 16.68
CA ILE A 57 5.80 -5.21 16.20
C ILE A 57 6.85 -5.18 17.30
N LYS A 58 6.48 -4.93 18.56
CA LYS A 58 7.39 -4.64 19.68
C LYS A 58 8.60 -5.57 19.75
N ASP A 59 8.38 -6.88 19.58
CA ASP A 59 9.43 -7.89 19.72
C ASP A 59 9.98 -8.40 18.38
N ILE A 60 9.49 -7.85 17.26
CA ILE A 60 9.76 -8.32 15.89
C ILE A 60 9.99 -7.20 14.91
N ARG A 61 10.39 -6.00 15.39
CA ARG A 61 10.56 -4.77 14.59
C ARG A 61 11.42 -4.97 13.34
N ASP A 62 12.49 -5.74 13.45
CA ASP A 62 13.42 -5.99 12.35
C ASP A 62 12.88 -6.90 11.25
N ARG A 63 11.74 -7.54 11.49
CA ARG A 63 11.10 -8.44 10.52
C ARG A 63 10.11 -7.73 9.60
N VAL A 64 9.81 -6.46 9.86
CA VAL A 64 8.74 -5.72 9.19
C VAL A 64 9.22 -4.36 8.71
N LEU A 65 8.63 -3.91 7.61
CA LEU A 65 8.75 -2.55 7.09
C LEU A 65 7.47 -1.80 7.47
N ILE A 66 7.65 -0.68 8.18
CA ILE A 66 6.54 0.18 8.60
C ILE A 66 6.43 1.35 7.63
N ALA A 67 5.27 1.45 6.98
CA ALA A 67 4.88 2.59 6.19
C ALA A 67 3.87 3.44 6.99
N SER A 68 4.20 4.72 7.20
CA SER A 68 3.25 5.70 7.76
C SER A 68 3.14 6.92 6.84
N LYS A 69 2.25 7.88 7.18
CA LYS A 69 1.95 9.01 6.31
C LYS A 69 1.72 10.28 7.11
N VAL A 70 2.29 11.40 6.62
CA VAL A 70 1.95 12.73 7.12
C VAL A 70 0.61 13.19 6.51
N SER A 71 -0.27 13.74 7.33
CA SER A 71 -1.56 14.29 6.89
C SER A 71 -1.39 15.47 5.94
N GLY A 72 -2.33 15.63 5.00
CA GLY A 72 -2.38 16.79 4.11
C GLY A 72 -2.51 18.16 4.81
N SER A 73 -2.89 18.18 6.09
CA SER A 73 -2.91 19.37 6.94
C SER A 73 -1.55 19.76 7.53
N HIS A 74 -0.56 18.88 7.51
CA HIS A 74 0.75 19.05 8.15
C HIS A 74 1.91 19.10 7.15
N LEU A 75 1.72 19.69 5.97
CA LEU A 75 2.71 19.67 4.88
C LEU A 75 3.71 20.83 4.89
N GLN A 76 3.54 21.85 5.76
CA GLN A 76 4.58 22.85 5.99
C GLN A 76 5.81 22.20 6.64
N TYR A 77 6.99 22.71 6.33
CA TYR A 77 8.27 22.14 6.74
C TYR A 77 8.30 21.70 8.22
N ASP A 78 8.10 22.64 9.15
CA ASP A 78 8.15 22.32 10.58
C ASP A 78 6.98 21.41 11.03
N ALA A 79 5.85 21.43 10.34
CA ALA A 79 4.71 20.59 10.65
C ALA A 79 4.98 19.13 10.25
N VAL A 80 5.65 18.90 9.11
CA VAL A 80 6.10 17.55 8.70
C VAL A 80 7.02 16.95 9.75
N LEU A 81 8.04 17.73 10.21
CA LEU A 81 8.97 17.24 11.22
C LEU A 81 8.27 16.86 12.52
N ARG A 82 7.39 17.72 13.03
CA ARG A 82 6.60 17.42 14.24
C ARG A 82 5.66 16.24 14.07
N ALA A 83 5.02 16.09 12.91
CA ALA A 83 4.14 14.96 12.61
C ALA A 83 4.92 13.63 12.59
N ALA A 84 6.10 13.61 11.98
CA ALA A 84 6.98 12.44 11.99
C ALA A 84 7.40 12.04 13.40
N GLU A 85 7.79 13.01 14.24
CA GLU A 85 8.12 12.76 15.64
C GLU A 85 6.92 12.21 16.45
N ALA A 86 5.71 12.70 16.16
CA ALA A 86 4.50 12.19 16.79
C ALA A 86 4.22 10.73 16.36
N SER A 87 4.36 10.42 15.06
CA SER A 87 4.23 9.06 14.54
C SER A 87 5.27 8.10 15.12
N LEU A 88 6.54 8.53 15.23
CA LEU A 88 7.61 7.73 15.85
C LEU A 88 7.28 7.39 17.31
N ARG A 89 6.78 8.37 18.08
CA ARG A 89 6.35 8.13 19.47
C ARG A 89 5.13 7.19 19.55
N ALA A 90 4.13 7.36 18.68
CA ALA A 90 2.94 6.51 18.66
C ALA A 90 3.26 5.06 18.29
N LEU A 91 4.19 4.86 17.35
CA LEU A 91 4.69 3.56 16.91
C LEU A 91 5.67 2.91 17.90
N ASP A 92 6.22 3.68 18.85
CA ASP A 92 7.29 3.28 19.77
C ASP A 92 8.52 2.72 19.02
N ILE A 93 8.95 3.43 17.97
CA ILE A 93 10.12 3.08 17.15
C ILE A 93 11.03 4.28 16.91
N ALA A 94 12.32 4.03 16.66
CA ALA A 94 13.30 5.07 16.38
C ALA A 94 13.27 5.57 14.93
N CYS A 95 12.80 4.74 13.98
CA CYS A 95 12.83 5.05 12.57
C CYS A 95 11.64 4.40 11.84
N ILE A 96 10.90 5.19 11.02
CA ILE A 96 9.88 4.70 10.10
C ILE A 96 10.58 4.28 8.80
N ASP A 97 10.29 3.10 8.26
CA ASP A 97 10.95 2.64 7.04
C ASP A 97 10.50 3.40 5.80
N LEU A 98 9.19 3.62 5.62
CA LEU A 98 8.62 4.37 4.50
C LEU A 98 7.70 5.46 5.04
N TYR A 99 8.06 6.73 4.85
CA TYR A 99 7.19 7.84 5.23
C TYR A 99 6.63 8.53 4.00
N GLN A 100 5.32 8.74 3.96
CA GLN A 100 4.62 9.14 2.76
C GLN A 100 3.84 10.45 2.97
N ILE A 101 3.77 11.30 1.95
CA ILE A 101 2.78 12.39 1.90
C ILE A 101 1.42 11.77 1.60
N HIS A 102 0.43 11.92 2.50
CA HIS A 102 -0.88 11.25 2.37
C HIS A 102 -1.70 11.77 1.20
N TRP A 103 -1.68 13.11 0.97
CA TRP A 103 -2.34 13.79 -0.14
C TRP A 103 -1.52 14.99 -0.59
N PRO A 104 -1.46 15.29 -1.89
CA PRO A 104 -0.82 16.50 -2.36
C PRO A 104 -1.58 17.74 -1.87
N SER A 105 -0.86 18.83 -1.57
CA SER A 105 -1.44 20.13 -1.20
C SER A 105 -1.55 21.04 -2.41
N ARG A 106 -2.57 21.90 -2.39
CA ARG A 106 -2.68 23.04 -3.32
C ARG A 106 -2.16 24.35 -2.71
N SER A 107 -2.01 24.39 -1.39
CA SER A 107 -1.66 25.62 -0.63
C SER A 107 -0.23 25.62 -0.10
N VAL A 108 0.40 24.45 0.01
CA VAL A 108 1.80 24.33 0.45
C VAL A 108 2.66 23.97 -0.76
N PRO A 109 3.71 24.73 -1.07
CA PRO A 109 4.65 24.39 -2.13
C PRO A 109 5.29 23.03 -1.89
N ILE A 110 5.33 22.18 -2.91
CA ILE A 110 5.86 20.81 -2.79
C ILE A 110 7.32 20.81 -2.36
N GLN A 111 8.10 21.83 -2.73
CA GLN A 111 9.51 21.99 -2.35
C GLN A 111 9.69 22.02 -0.83
N ASP A 112 8.81 22.71 -0.09
CA ASP A 112 8.92 22.84 1.36
C ASP A 112 8.65 21.51 2.05
N THR A 113 7.64 20.77 1.58
CA THR A 113 7.31 19.44 2.09
C THR A 113 8.44 18.45 1.79
N MET A 114 8.96 18.44 0.54
CA MET A 114 10.00 17.49 0.16
C MET A 114 11.33 17.77 0.87
N ARG A 115 11.67 19.04 1.10
CA ARG A 115 12.85 19.39 1.92
C ARG A 115 12.71 18.85 3.35
N ALA A 116 11.53 18.92 3.95
CA ALA A 116 11.31 18.32 5.27
C ALA A 116 11.42 16.78 5.25
N MET A 117 10.95 16.14 4.19
CA MET A 117 11.10 14.69 4.03
C MET A 117 12.58 14.28 3.90
N GLU A 118 13.40 15.03 3.14
CA GLU A 118 14.84 14.78 3.04
C GLU A 118 15.54 15.01 4.38
N GLU A 119 15.20 16.07 5.12
CA GLU A 119 15.70 16.32 6.48
C GLU A 119 15.40 15.15 7.44
N LEU A 120 14.22 14.54 7.34
CA LEU A 120 13.88 13.37 8.16
C LEU A 120 14.76 12.15 7.83
N VAL A 121 15.16 11.98 6.57
CA VAL A 121 16.15 10.95 6.18
C VAL A 121 17.52 11.27 6.74
N ASP A 122 17.99 12.51 6.63
CA ASP A 122 19.29 12.96 7.16
C ASP A 122 19.37 12.75 8.69
N ARG A 123 18.24 12.95 9.40
CA ARG A 123 18.12 12.67 10.84
C ARG A 123 17.94 11.19 11.17
N SER A 124 17.89 10.30 10.18
CA SER A 124 17.60 8.87 10.36
C SER A 124 16.26 8.59 11.05
N GLN A 125 15.31 9.52 10.99
CA GLN A 125 13.95 9.35 11.49
C GLN A 125 13.06 8.59 10.52
N ILE A 126 13.40 8.65 9.22
CA ILE A 126 12.78 7.81 8.18
C ILE A 126 13.88 7.23 7.28
N LYS A 127 13.61 6.09 6.60
CA LYS A 127 14.57 5.51 5.63
C LYS A 127 14.26 5.90 4.20
N TYR A 128 12.98 5.82 3.82
CA TYR A 128 12.53 6.01 2.44
C TYR A 128 11.38 6.99 2.37
N ILE A 129 11.35 7.76 1.27
CA ILE A 129 10.34 8.76 1.00
C ILE A 129 9.33 8.21 -0.02
N GLY A 130 8.05 8.31 0.29
CA GLY A 130 6.95 8.00 -0.60
C GLY A 130 5.93 9.12 -0.69
N VAL A 131 4.99 8.95 -1.60
CA VAL A 131 3.82 9.82 -1.73
C VAL A 131 2.55 8.98 -1.84
N SER A 132 1.40 9.61 -1.70
CA SER A 132 0.11 8.96 -1.87
C SER A 132 -0.87 9.91 -2.59
N ASN A 133 -1.67 9.36 -3.50
CA ASN A 133 -2.66 10.10 -4.29
C ASN A 133 -2.06 11.18 -5.21
N PHE A 134 -0.83 11.00 -5.64
CA PHE A 134 -0.20 11.88 -6.62
C PHE A 134 -0.50 11.41 -8.04
N SER A 135 -0.97 12.32 -8.89
CA SER A 135 -1.02 12.11 -10.33
C SER A 135 0.39 12.02 -10.92
N THR A 136 0.52 11.56 -12.14
CA THR A 136 1.80 11.52 -12.88
C THR A 136 2.49 12.89 -12.89
N LYS A 137 1.73 13.96 -13.14
CA LYS A 137 2.25 15.33 -13.12
C LYS A 137 2.80 15.70 -11.74
N GLN A 138 2.03 15.49 -10.68
CA GLN A 138 2.43 15.82 -9.31
C GLN A 138 3.63 14.98 -8.84
N LEU A 139 3.69 13.71 -9.24
CA LEU A 139 4.84 12.84 -8.93
C LEU A 139 6.11 13.37 -9.62
N ARG A 140 6.04 13.76 -10.89
CA ARG A 140 7.15 14.41 -11.61
C ARG A 140 7.59 15.71 -10.96
N GLU A 141 6.64 16.57 -10.58
CA GLU A 141 6.93 17.83 -9.91
C GLU A 141 7.63 17.59 -8.55
N ALA A 142 7.17 16.59 -7.78
CA ALA A 142 7.80 16.21 -6.53
C ALA A 142 9.21 15.65 -6.74
N GLN A 143 9.39 14.77 -7.72
CA GLN A 143 10.71 14.22 -8.06
C GLN A 143 11.71 15.29 -8.53
N ALA A 144 11.23 16.29 -9.27
CA ALA A 144 12.08 17.37 -9.81
C ALA A 144 12.66 18.28 -8.72
N VAL A 145 12.07 18.34 -7.54
CA VAL A 145 12.56 19.15 -6.41
C VAL A 145 13.38 18.38 -5.39
N MET A 146 13.45 17.04 -5.53
CA MET A 146 14.32 16.19 -4.71
C MET A 146 15.79 16.47 -5.02
N ARG A 147 16.63 16.46 -3.98
CA ARG A 147 18.07 16.77 -4.11
C ARG A 147 18.96 15.55 -3.87
N HIS A 148 18.59 14.71 -2.92
CA HIS A 148 19.46 13.64 -2.41
C HIS A 148 18.81 12.27 -2.43
N TYR A 149 17.50 12.20 -2.26
CA TYR A 149 16.78 10.94 -2.08
C TYR A 149 15.67 10.76 -3.11
N PRO A 150 15.48 9.56 -3.68
CA PRO A 150 14.39 9.30 -4.61
C PRO A 150 13.06 9.12 -3.87
N ILE A 151 11.95 9.41 -4.57
CA ILE A 151 10.61 8.94 -4.17
C ILE A 151 10.48 7.49 -4.62
N VAL A 152 10.29 6.56 -3.67
CA VAL A 152 10.32 5.12 -3.94
C VAL A 152 8.93 4.51 -4.13
N SER A 153 7.85 5.18 -3.69
CA SER A 153 6.48 4.67 -3.82
C SER A 153 5.46 5.77 -4.08
N ASN A 154 4.38 5.39 -4.76
CA ASN A 154 3.15 6.17 -4.81
C ASN A 154 1.98 5.26 -4.41
N GLN A 155 1.30 5.58 -3.31
CA GLN A 155 0.17 4.80 -2.83
C GLN A 155 -1.13 5.37 -3.41
N VAL A 156 -1.86 4.56 -4.18
CA VAL A 156 -3.05 5.01 -4.92
C VAL A 156 -4.17 3.97 -4.89
N LEU A 157 -5.40 4.41 -5.17
CA LEU A 157 -6.53 3.53 -5.39
C LEU A 157 -6.27 2.64 -6.62
N TYR A 158 -6.27 1.33 -6.41
CA TYR A 158 -6.14 0.39 -7.53
C TYR A 158 -6.76 -0.96 -7.20
N ASN A 159 -7.70 -1.39 -8.03
CA ASN A 159 -8.38 -2.68 -7.96
C ASN A 159 -9.07 -2.96 -9.30
N LEU A 160 -9.72 -4.12 -9.44
CA LEU A 160 -10.43 -4.52 -10.66
C LEU A 160 -11.44 -3.49 -11.21
N LYS A 161 -12.03 -2.64 -10.35
CA LYS A 161 -13.01 -1.63 -10.73
C LYS A 161 -12.45 -0.21 -10.86
N ALA A 162 -11.32 0.07 -10.22
CA ALA A 162 -10.66 1.37 -10.23
C ALA A 162 -9.29 1.20 -10.89
N ARG A 163 -9.24 1.42 -12.20
CA ARG A 163 -8.09 1.13 -13.07
C ARG A 163 -7.55 2.35 -13.80
N GLU A 164 -8.00 3.53 -13.44
CA GLU A 164 -7.65 4.79 -14.11
C GLU A 164 -6.13 5.02 -14.18
N ILE A 165 -5.39 4.53 -13.17
CA ILE A 165 -3.92 4.66 -13.13
C ILE A 165 -3.21 3.89 -14.24
N GLU A 166 -3.85 2.91 -14.88
CA GLU A 166 -3.26 2.11 -15.96
C GLU A 166 -3.02 2.96 -17.23
N GLN A 167 -3.71 4.09 -17.37
CA GLN A 167 -3.59 4.95 -18.56
C GLN A 167 -2.26 5.71 -18.60
N ASP A 168 -1.73 6.14 -17.46
CA ASP A 168 -0.53 6.98 -17.41
C ASP A 168 0.36 6.74 -16.18
N LEU A 169 -0.22 6.72 -14.98
CA LEU A 169 0.53 6.68 -13.73
C LEU A 169 1.24 5.34 -13.52
N LEU A 170 0.56 4.22 -13.73
CA LEU A 170 1.15 2.89 -13.54
C LEU A 170 2.32 2.64 -14.52
N PRO A 171 2.20 2.91 -15.84
CA PRO A 171 3.32 2.84 -16.76
C PRO A 171 4.48 3.75 -16.36
N TYR A 172 4.18 4.97 -15.93
CA TYR A 172 5.20 5.90 -15.45
C TYR A 172 5.94 5.35 -14.23
N CYS A 173 5.22 4.85 -13.22
CA CYS A 173 5.81 4.25 -12.03
C CYS A 173 6.69 3.04 -12.36
N GLN A 174 6.24 2.18 -13.28
CA GLN A 174 7.00 1.01 -13.73
C GLN A 174 8.31 1.42 -14.44
N GLN A 175 8.24 2.41 -15.32
CA GLN A 175 9.41 2.92 -16.05
C GLN A 175 10.46 3.56 -15.13
N HIS A 176 10.01 4.20 -14.05
CA HIS A 176 10.86 4.94 -13.10
C HIS A 176 11.13 4.16 -11.81
N ASN A 177 10.79 2.86 -11.76
CA ASN A 177 10.92 2.00 -10.58
C ASN A 177 10.34 2.62 -9.29
N VAL A 178 9.17 3.24 -9.39
CA VAL A 178 8.36 3.69 -8.25
C VAL A 178 7.35 2.60 -7.95
N THR A 179 7.36 2.07 -6.72
CA THR A 179 6.41 1.04 -6.31
C THR A 179 5.01 1.65 -6.16
N VAL A 180 4.01 1.01 -6.77
CA VAL A 180 2.60 1.34 -6.53
C VAL A 180 2.09 0.52 -5.34
N LEU A 181 1.69 1.21 -4.27
CA LEU A 181 0.98 0.58 -3.16
C LEU A 181 -0.52 0.73 -3.41
N ALA A 182 -1.18 -0.38 -3.77
CA ALA A 182 -2.60 -0.40 -4.11
C ALA A 182 -3.45 -0.41 -2.84
N TYR A 183 -4.05 0.73 -2.47
CA TYR A 183 -5.02 0.76 -1.38
C TYR A 183 -6.44 0.42 -1.87
N THR A 184 -7.30 -0.03 -0.96
CA THR A 184 -8.66 -0.52 -1.26
C THR A 184 -8.68 -1.58 -2.38
N PRO A 185 -7.74 -2.56 -2.35
CA PRO A 185 -7.58 -3.52 -3.45
C PRO A 185 -8.78 -4.46 -3.62
N LEU A 186 -9.67 -4.53 -2.61
CA LEU A 186 -10.90 -5.32 -2.62
C LEU A 186 -12.18 -4.48 -2.75
N ASP A 187 -12.10 -3.21 -3.19
CA ASP A 187 -13.25 -2.31 -3.35
C ASP A 187 -14.15 -2.31 -2.09
N ASP A 188 -13.58 -1.96 -0.92
CA ASP A 188 -14.26 -2.01 0.38
C ASP A 188 -14.94 -3.36 0.69
N GLY A 189 -14.37 -4.46 0.19
CA GLY A 189 -14.86 -5.83 0.36
C GLY A 189 -15.91 -6.26 -0.66
N ARG A 190 -16.30 -5.40 -1.61
CA ARG A 190 -17.27 -5.75 -2.66
C ARG A 190 -16.74 -6.79 -3.64
N LEU A 191 -15.42 -6.84 -3.86
CA LEU A 191 -14.76 -7.86 -4.66
C LEU A 191 -14.49 -9.17 -3.90
N ALA A 192 -14.73 -9.17 -2.59
CA ALA A 192 -14.56 -10.36 -1.73
C ALA A 192 -15.89 -11.06 -1.39
N THR A 193 -17.01 -10.54 -1.89
CA THR A 193 -18.36 -11.06 -1.57
C THR A 193 -19.19 -11.26 -2.82
N GLN A 194 -19.98 -12.35 -2.84
CA GLN A 194 -20.92 -12.57 -3.93
C GLN A 194 -22.03 -11.49 -3.91
N PRO A 195 -22.32 -10.87 -5.06
CA PRO A 195 -23.37 -9.86 -5.13
C PRO A 195 -24.76 -10.51 -4.92
N ARG A 196 -25.55 -9.94 -3.99
CA ARG A 196 -26.88 -10.48 -3.64
C ARG A 196 -27.94 -10.24 -4.71
N LEU A 197 -27.86 -9.17 -5.51
CA LEU A 197 -28.96 -8.71 -6.34
C LEU A 197 -28.65 -8.61 -7.85
N ARG A 198 -27.46 -8.29 -8.27
CA ARG A 198 -27.14 -8.11 -9.69
C ARG A 198 -25.70 -8.56 -9.99
N ARG A 199 -25.58 -9.61 -10.79
CA ARG A 199 -24.28 -10.09 -11.29
C ARG A 199 -23.92 -9.33 -12.57
N THR A 200 -22.82 -8.58 -12.53
CA THR A 200 -22.23 -7.97 -13.73
C THR A 200 -21.39 -9.00 -14.51
N ARG A 201 -20.91 -8.66 -15.70
CA ARG A 201 -19.93 -9.49 -16.43
C ARG A 201 -18.70 -9.73 -15.55
N GLY A 202 -18.14 -8.66 -14.95
CA GLY A 202 -16.97 -8.75 -14.09
C GLY A 202 -17.14 -9.67 -12.88
N THR A 203 -18.29 -9.58 -12.18
CA THR A 203 -18.52 -10.46 -11.02
C THR A 203 -18.68 -11.93 -11.42
N ARG A 204 -19.29 -12.23 -12.59
CA ARG A 204 -19.38 -13.61 -13.11
C ARG A 204 -18.01 -14.17 -13.48
N SER A 205 -17.18 -13.39 -14.17
CA SER A 205 -15.81 -13.82 -14.51
C SER A 205 -14.96 -14.04 -13.26
N LEU A 206 -15.10 -13.18 -12.24
CA LEU A 206 -14.38 -13.34 -10.97
C LEU A 206 -14.83 -14.61 -10.23
N GLU A 207 -16.14 -14.91 -10.19
CA GLU A 207 -16.68 -16.14 -9.60
C GLU A 207 -16.19 -17.39 -10.35
N GLN A 208 -16.25 -17.39 -11.67
CA GLN A 208 -15.77 -18.49 -12.52
C GLN A 208 -14.30 -18.79 -12.24
N ILE A 209 -13.43 -17.77 -12.23
CA ILE A 209 -11.99 -17.96 -11.98
C ILE A 209 -11.74 -18.45 -10.55
N ALA A 210 -12.51 -17.97 -9.58
CA ALA A 210 -12.40 -18.44 -8.20
C ALA A 210 -12.73 -19.94 -8.09
N GLU A 211 -13.75 -20.41 -8.77
CA GLU A 211 -14.11 -21.84 -8.86
C GLU A 211 -13.01 -22.66 -9.57
N GLU A 212 -12.56 -22.22 -10.76
CA GLU A 212 -11.52 -22.90 -11.54
C GLU A 212 -10.19 -23.04 -10.79
N THR A 213 -9.81 -22.00 -10.00
CA THR A 213 -8.55 -21.98 -9.26
C THR A 213 -8.65 -22.55 -7.85
N HIS A 214 -9.86 -22.90 -7.39
CA HIS A 214 -10.13 -23.27 -5.99
C HIS A 214 -9.66 -22.21 -4.99
N LYS A 215 -9.81 -20.92 -5.37
CA LYS A 215 -9.47 -19.75 -4.56
C LYS A 215 -10.71 -18.94 -4.22
N THR A 216 -10.60 -18.08 -3.21
CA THR A 216 -11.72 -17.16 -2.91
C THR A 216 -11.72 -15.97 -3.88
N LEU A 217 -12.86 -15.26 -3.95
CA LEU A 217 -12.97 -14.03 -4.73
C LEU A 217 -11.92 -13.00 -4.32
N ALA A 218 -11.68 -12.86 -3.00
CA ALA A 218 -10.66 -11.98 -2.46
C ALA A 218 -9.26 -12.36 -2.95
N GLN A 219 -8.94 -13.65 -2.91
CA GLN A 219 -7.63 -14.15 -3.35
C GLN A 219 -7.40 -13.91 -4.84
N VAL A 220 -8.41 -14.14 -5.68
CA VAL A 220 -8.32 -13.89 -7.13
C VAL A 220 -8.15 -12.38 -7.40
N ALA A 221 -8.94 -11.53 -6.76
CA ALA A 221 -8.85 -10.07 -6.94
C ALA A 221 -7.50 -9.49 -6.48
N LEU A 222 -6.97 -9.96 -5.36
CA LEU A 222 -5.65 -9.55 -4.87
C LEU A 222 -4.52 -10.08 -5.76
N ASN A 223 -4.60 -11.34 -6.23
CA ASN A 223 -3.62 -11.92 -7.13
C ASN A 223 -3.59 -11.18 -8.48
N TRP A 224 -4.77 -10.81 -9.03
CA TRP A 224 -4.84 -9.96 -10.20
C TRP A 224 -4.15 -8.61 -9.97
N CYS A 225 -4.38 -7.96 -8.83
CA CYS A 225 -3.75 -6.68 -8.49
C CYS A 225 -2.22 -6.83 -8.44
N THR A 226 -1.72 -7.87 -7.77
CA THR A 226 -0.28 -8.12 -7.63
C THR A 226 0.36 -8.77 -8.86
N SER A 227 -0.40 -9.20 -9.87
CA SER A 227 0.15 -9.67 -11.14
C SER A 227 0.86 -8.55 -11.94
N ARG A 228 0.54 -7.30 -11.65
CA ARG A 228 1.17 -6.14 -12.30
C ARG A 228 2.59 -5.94 -11.73
N PRO A 229 3.60 -5.71 -12.59
CA PRO A 229 4.94 -5.33 -12.13
C PRO A 229 4.88 -4.09 -11.22
N ASN A 230 5.71 -4.06 -10.16
CA ASN A 230 5.83 -2.96 -9.21
C ASN A 230 4.55 -2.60 -8.42
N VAL A 231 3.55 -3.49 -8.39
CA VAL A 231 2.33 -3.28 -7.60
C VAL A 231 2.32 -4.20 -6.38
N ILE A 232 2.06 -3.63 -5.22
CA ILE A 232 1.87 -4.30 -3.93
C ILE A 232 0.46 -3.97 -3.45
N ALA A 233 -0.32 -4.95 -3.05
CA ALA A 233 -1.66 -4.74 -2.52
C ALA A 233 -1.62 -4.63 -0.99
N ILE A 234 -2.35 -3.66 -0.41
CA ILE A 234 -2.43 -3.45 1.04
C ILE A 234 -3.87 -3.60 1.56
N PRO A 235 -4.46 -4.82 1.48
CA PRO A 235 -5.78 -5.06 2.02
C PRO A 235 -5.83 -4.88 3.54
N LYS A 236 -6.97 -4.38 4.06
CA LYS A 236 -7.24 -4.29 5.49
C LYS A 236 -8.09 -5.46 5.95
N SER A 237 -7.74 -6.04 7.11
CA SER A 237 -8.55 -7.05 7.76
C SER A 237 -8.61 -6.84 9.27
N ASN A 238 -9.80 -6.98 9.87
CA ASN A 238 -10.00 -6.93 11.32
C ASN A 238 -10.02 -8.33 11.98
N SER A 239 -9.88 -9.41 11.21
CA SER A 239 -9.98 -10.78 11.74
C SER A 239 -8.88 -11.68 11.23
N LEU A 240 -8.51 -12.67 12.02
CA LEU A 240 -7.51 -13.70 11.68
C LEU A 240 -7.87 -14.39 10.35
N ALA A 241 -9.08 -14.90 10.21
CA ALA A 241 -9.50 -15.65 9.03
C ALA A 241 -9.36 -14.83 7.72
N ARG A 242 -9.73 -13.54 7.75
CA ARG A 242 -9.58 -12.68 6.57
C ARG A 242 -8.12 -12.28 6.33
N THR A 243 -7.32 -12.17 7.38
CA THR A 243 -5.87 -11.93 7.21
C THR A 243 -5.22 -13.14 6.54
N GLU A 244 -5.56 -14.35 6.97
CA GLU A 244 -5.09 -15.60 6.34
C GLU A 244 -5.57 -15.70 4.89
N GLU A 245 -6.84 -15.40 4.63
CA GLU A 245 -7.41 -15.35 3.29
C GLU A 245 -6.63 -14.38 2.38
N ASN A 246 -6.40 -13.15 2.83
CA ASN A 246 -5.68 -12.13 2.07
C ASN A 246 -4.22 -12.56 1.80
N CYS A 247 -3.50 -13.07 2.80
CA CYS A 247 -2.14 -13.58 2.64
C CYS A 247 -2.09 -14.77 1.67
N GLY A 248 -3.11 -15.61 1.65
CA GLY A 248 -3.26 -16.74 0.72
C GLY A 248 -3.50 -16.32 -0.74
N ALA A 249 -3.61 -15.03 -1.05
CA ALA A 249 -3.61 -14.51 -2.41
C ALA A 249 -2.23 -14.58 -3.07
N SER A 250 -1.18 -14.74 -2.30
CA SER A 250 0.21 -14.85 -2.75
C SER A 250 0.68 -16.32 -2.78
N GLY A 251 1.78 -16.57 -3.49
CA GLY A 251 2.38 -17.91 -3.62
C GLY A 251 1.81 -18.75 -4.76
N TRP A 252 1.03 -18.15 -5.62
CA TRP A 252 0.49 -18.71 -6.88
C TRP A 252 0.24 -17.58 -7.87
N ARG A 253 -0.07 -17.90 -9.13
CA ARG A 253 -0.32 -16.87 -10.15
C ARG A 253 -1.51 -17.25 -11.02
N LEU A 254 -2.33 -16.24 -11.33
CA LEU A 254 -3.33 -16.34 -12.39
C LEU A 254 -2.64 -16.56 -13.74
N PRO A 255 -3.08 -17.52 -14.56
CA PRO A 255 -2.65 -17.63 -15.94
C PRO A 255 -2.97 -16.35 -16.74
N PRO A 256 -2.17 -15.99 -17.77
CA PRO A 256 -2.41 -14.80 -18.58
C PRO A 256 -3.83 -14.68 -19.13
N ALA A 257 -4.40 -15.78 -19.62
CA ALA A 257 -5.77 -15.80 -20.15
C ALA A 257 -6.84 -15.43 -19.10
N GLN A 258 -6.64 -15.80 -17.83
CA GLN A 258 -7.58 -15.41 -16.76
C GLN A 258 -7.39 -13.93 -16.36
N ILE A 259 -6.16 -13.41 -16.44
CA ILE A 259 -5.90 -11.98 -16.24
C ILE A 259 -6.61 -11.17 -17.34
N GLU A 260 -6.45 -11.55 -18.61
CA GLU A 260 -7.12 -10.91 -19.75
C GLU A 260 -8.64 -10.97 -19.63
N LEU A 261 -9.21 -12.11 -19.23
CA LEU A 261 -10.64 -12.27 -19.00
C LEU A 261 -11.16 -11.28 -17.93
N LEU A 262 -10.40 -11.08 -16.83
CA LEU A 262 -10.74 -10.10 -15.80
C LEU A 262 -10.58 -8.67 -16.33
N ASP A 263 -9.53 -8.40 -17.09
CA ASP A 263 -9.27 -7.10 -17.69
C ASP A 263 -10.41 -6.65 -18.59
N GLU A 264 -10.91 -7.54 -19.45
CA GLU A 264 -12.05 -7.28 -20.31
C GLU A 264 -13.39 -7.20 -19.58
N ALA A 265 -13.56 -7.99 -18.52
CA ALA A 265 -14.82 -8.08 -17.82
C ALA A 265 -15.07 -6.89 -16.88
N PHE A 266 -14.00 -6.20 -16.45
CA PHE A 266 -14.02 -5.01 -15.61
C PHE A 266 -13.63 -3.72 -16.36
N SER A 267 -13.51 -3.78 -17.71
CA SER A 267 -13.29 -2.60 -18.55
C SER A 267 -14.50 -1.66 -18.58
#